data_34eaf81849ae12b6fe65d4b84a51b134
#
_entry.id   34eaf81849ae12b6fe65d4b84a51b134
#
_cell.length_a   1.000
_cell.length_b   1.000
_cell.length_c   1.000
_cell.angle_alpha   90.00
_cell.angle_beta   90.00
_cell.angle_gamma   90.00
#
_symmetry.space_group_name_H-M   'P 1'
#
loop_
_entity.id
_entity.type
_entity.pdbx_description
1 polymer ?
#
loop_
_entity_poly.entity_id
_entity_poly.type
_entity_poly.pdbx_seq_one_letter_code
_entity_poly.pdbx_strand_id
1 'polypeptide(L)'
;MSELSPEAAKKLKNGYSTGSCAAAASHAALAQLLFQQELQQVNIELPDGETINIPIKGVFVNNGKATAEVIKDAGDDPDVTHGISILATVELLDEALVRIEGGQGVGRVTKPGLAVKVGEAAINPVPQAMIRGAVQKLLPPGKGVKVVISVPQGEEIARRTMNPRLGIEGGISILGTSGIVRPMSEEAFLASLRPQLDQAIALGYRELLFTPGRMGERQAKAMGIAADCIIQTSNYIGAMIQQALQQDVKSILLMGHIGKMIKVAAGIFNTHSHIADARRETLAAHAAMLGAGPETVREIMQLNNMEASVALIKGHRLEQAYYSIAASATQRVNDFIVANSDRDDIKVGTMLYALNGEILGYDEAGLQLWRKMSGRDDQPNQAIKLEVAAKQGHSSLQAADPKERFPELHTVKVVGTGPGDPAYISPLALEAIRSAEVLIGARRLLDCFAELGQEKIAVDRDLAAVLKHIEDKRRDHRVVVLVSGDTGIYSLADYLVKHMDHEVLEFIPGISSLQVMFARLKRPWQEAQILSMHGRSHEGLARLIQSAPLTALFTGAPWTPPVIAQYLLAQGLPDLQVALGKDLSYPEEKLVYCSLQALSSDTDDYMNTVMVIFNA
;
A
#
# COMPACT_ATOMS: atom_id res chain seq x y z
N MET A 1 -13.46 -1.63 9.11
CA MET A 1 -14.23 -2.35 8.08
C MET A 1 -15.01 -3.42 8.81
N SER A 2 -16.34 -3.25 8.90
CA SER A 2 -17.25 -4.30 9.33
C SER A 2 -17.03 -5.53 8.46
N GLU A 3 -17.12 -6.71 9.03
CA GLU A 3 -17.20 -7.96 8.29
C GLU A 3 -18.14 -7.79 7.11
N LEU A 4 -17.62 -7.81 5.91
CA LEU A 4 -18.44 -8.15 4.76
C LEU A 4 -18.94 -9.55 5.07
N SER A 5 -20.25 -9.69 5.28
CA SER A 5 -20.87 -11.01 5.43
C SER A 5 -20.41 -11.90 4.27
N PRO A 6 -20.35 -13.23 4.42
CA PRO A 6 -20.02 -14.13 3.30
C PRO A 6 -20.84 -13.87 2.03
N GLU A 7 -22.01 -13.24 2.15
CA GLU A 7 -22.83 -12.79 1.03
C GLU A 7 -22.35 -11.49 0.37
N ALA A 8 -21.69 -10.58 1.10
CA ALA A 8 -21.10 -9.38 0.52
C ALA A 8 -19.78 -9.70 -0.23
N ALA A 9 -18.99 -10.66 0.23
CA ALA A 9 -17.83 -11.20 -0.49
C ALA A 9 -18.22 -11.87 -1.83
N LYS A 10 -19.43 -12.41 -1.95
CA LYS A 10 -19.99 -12.95 -3.21
C LYS A 10 -20.31 -11.89 -4.26
N LYS A 11 -20.32 -10.61 -3.94
CA LYS A 11 -20.63 -9.50 -4.87
C LYS A 11 -19.41 -8.85 -5.52
N LEU A 12 -18.19 -9.17 -5.07
CA LEU A 12 -16.98 -8.60 -5.66
C LEU A 12 -16.72 -9.24 -7.03
N LYS A 13 -16.42 -8.40 -8.03
CA LYS A 13 -16.14 -8.84 -9.41
C LYS A 13 -14.75 -9.46 -9.47
N ASN A 14 -14.65 -10.72 -9.91
CA ASN A 14 -13.40 -11.38 -10.24
C ASN A 14 -12.75 -10.72 -11.48
N GLY A 15 -11.43 -10.75 -11.51
CA GLY A 15 -10.66 -10.30 -12.67
C GLY A 15 -9.90 -11.43 -13.34
N TYR A 16 -9.11 -11.08 -14.36
CA TYR A 16 -8.26 -12.01 -15.11
C TYR A 16 -6.80 -11.91 -14.66
N SER A 17 -6.11 -13.06 -14.61
CA SER A 17 -4.67 -13.07 -14.36
C SER A 17 -3.88 -12.57 -15.58
N THR A 18 -2.61 -12.17 -15.39
CA THR A 18 -1.71 -11.86 -16.52
C THR A 18 -1.52 -13.08 -17.43
N GLY A 19 -1.57 -14.29 -16.87
CA GLY A 19 -1.49 -15.55 -17.61
C GLY A 19 -2.69 -15.78 -18.53
N SER A 20 -3.90 -15.57 -18.03
CA SER A 20 -5.14 -15.70 -18.82
C SER A 20 -5.21 -14.67 -19.95
N CYS A 21 -4.81 -13.42 -19.66
CA CYS A 21 -4.73 -12.37 -20.69
C CYS A 21 -3.70 -12.71 -21.78
N ALA A 22 -2.54 -13.23 -21.40
CA ALA A 22 -1.51 -13.67 -22.36
C ALA A 22 -1.99 -14.84 -23.22
N ALA A 23 -2.73 -15.82 -22.65
CA ALA A 23 -3.30 -16.94 -23.40
C ALA A 23 -4.36 -16.46 -24.39
N ALA A 24 -5.26 -15.53 -23.98
CA ALA A 24 -6.28 -14.97 -24.85
C ALA A 24 -5.68 -14.16 -26.02
N ALA A 25 -4.69 -13.31 -25.72
CA ALA A 25 -3.97 -12.56 -26.75
C ALA A 25 -3.24 -13.50 -27.73
N SER A 26 -2.62 -14.59 -27.24
CA SER A 26 -1.93 -15.57 -28.09
C SER A 26 -2.91 -16.31 -29.04
N HIS A 27 -4.06 -16.69 -28.52
CA HIS A 27 -5.12 -17.33 -29.30
C HIS A 27 -5.64 -16.39 -30.39
N ALA A 28 -6.00 -15.14 -30.04
CA ALA A 28 -6.54 -14.17 -30.99
C ALA A 28 -5.53 -13.82 -32.09
N ALA A 29 -4.27 -13.62 -31.73
CA ALA A 29 -3.20 -13.35 -32.68
C ALA A 29 -3.02 -14.53 -33.67
N LEU A 30 -3.04 -15.77 -33.19
CA LEU A 30 -2.88 -16.94 -34.03
C LEU A 30 -4.11 -17.18 -34.93
N ALA A 31 -5.34 -16.96 -34.43
CA ALA A 31 -6.56 -17.04 -35.24
C ALA A 31 -6.53 -16.03 -36.39
N GLN A 32 -6.09 -14.81 -36.13
CA GLN A 32 -5.91 -13.79 -37.17
C GLN A 32 -4.86 -14.21 -38.21
N LEU A 33 -3.74 -14.79 -37.78
CA LEU A 33 -2.65 -15.17 -38.66
C LEU A 33 -3.03 -16.36 -39.58
N LEU A 34 -3.76 -17.35 -39.02
CA LEU A 34 -4.12 -18.57 -39.77
C LEU A 34 -5.40 -18.42 -40.60
N PHE A 35 -6.41 -17.74 -40.06
CA PHE A 35 -7.76 -17.73 -40.61
C PHE A 35 -8.23 -16.35 -41.05
N GLN A 36 -7.41 -15.30 -40.87
CA GLN A 36 -7.77 -13.90 -41.10
C GLN A 36 -9.02 -13.47 -40.28
N GLN A 37 -9.21 -14.10 -39.13
CA GLN A 37 -10.36 -13.88 -38.25
C GLN A 37 -9.98 -12.97 -37.11
N GLU A 38 -10.53 -11.75 -37.08
CA GLU A 38 -10.41 -10.82 -35.98
C GLU A 38 -11.45 -11.16 -34.89
N LEU A 39 -10.97 -11.68 -33.77
CA LEU A 39 -11.80 -12.05 -32.63
C LEU A 39 -11.96 -10.86 -31.68
N GLN A 40 -13.20 -10.53 -31.31
CA GLN A 40 -13.50 -9.50 -30.30
C GLN A 40 -13.37 -10.02 -28.86
N GLN A 41 -13.42 -11.33 -28.68
CA GLN A 41 -13.30 -12.02 -27.42
C GLN A 41 -12.82 -13.46 -27.61
N VAL A 42 -12.17 -14.03 -26.62
CA VAL A 42 -11.67 -15.40 -26.64
C VAL A 42 -12.10 -16.15 -25.38
N ASN A 43 -12.56 -17.38 -25.55
CA ASN A 43 -12.82 -18.30 -24.45
C ASN A 43 -11.53 -19.02 -24.06
N ILE A 44 -11.10 -18.84 -22.83
CA ILE A 44 -9.91 -19.48 -22.25
C ILE A 44 -10.34 -20.48 -21.20
N GLU A 45 -9.84 -21.70 -21.34
CA GLU A 45 -9.98 -22.76 -20.36
C GLU A 45 -8.98 -22.52 -19.21
N LEU A 46 -9.49 -22.52 -18.00
CA LEU A 46 -8.72 -22.34 -16.76
C LEU A 46 -8.12 -23.67 -16.28
N PRO A 47 -7.15 -23.66 -15.38
CA PRO A 47 -6.54 -24.86 -14.83
C PRO A 47 -7.52 -25.82 -14.12
N ASP A 48 -8.64 -25.32 -13.61
CA ASP A 48 -9.72 -26.10 -12.98
C ASP A 48 -10.77 -26.64 -13.97
N GLY A 49 -10.62 -26.35 -15.28
CA GLY A 49 -11.53 -26.75 -16.35
C GLY A 49 -12.68 -25.78 -16.60
N GLU A 50 -12.85 -24.74 -15.79
CA GLU A 50 -13.80 -23.67 -16.09
C GLU A 50 -13.36 -22.88 -17.33
N THR A 51 -14.32 -22.22 -18.00
CA THR A 51 -14.04 -21.38 -19.16
C THR A 51 -14.42 -19.95 -18.88
N ILE A 52 -13.51 -19.02 -19.16
CA ILE A 52 -13.74 -17.58 -19.05
C ILE A 52 -13.66 -16.91 -20.41
N ASN A 53 -14.44 -15.85 -20.59
CA ASN A 53 -14.44 -15.03 -21.80
C ASN A 53 -13.61 -13.77 -21.57
N ILE A 54 -12.59 -13.54 -22.40
CA ILE A 54 -11.67 -12.40 -22.29
C ILE A 54 -11.79 -11.51 -23.52
N PRO A 55 -12.14 -10.22 -23.37
CA PRO A 55 -12.20 -9.26 -24.46
C PRO A 55 -10.83 -9.02 -25.10
N ILE A 56 -10.78 -8.91 -26.41
CA ILE A 56 -9.60 -8.54 -27.20
C ILE A 56 -9.75 -7.07 -27.58
N LYS A 57 -8.76 -6.26 -27.31
CA LYS A 57 -8.77 -4.83 -27.65
C LYS A 57 -8.54 -4.60 -29.14
N GLY A 58 -7.70 -5.40 -29.76
CA GLY A 58 -7.39 -5.33 -31.18
C GLY A 58 -6.33 -6.34 -31.61
N VAL A 59 -6.25 -6.57 -32.90
CA VAL A 59 -5.26 -7.45 -33.51
C VAL A 59 -4.60 -6.74 -34.70
N PHE A 60 -3.29 -6.83 -34.81
CA PHE A 60 -2.49 -6.17 -35.84
C PHE A 60 -1.63 -7.22 -36.56
N VAL A 61 -1.59 -7.18 -37.90
CA VAL A 61 -0.75 -8.07 -38.71
C VAL A 61 0.32 -7.25 -39.41
N ASN A 62 1.59 -7.68 -39.27
CA ASN A 62 2.71 -7.06 -39.94
C ASN A 62 3.81 -8.10 -40.22
N ASN A 63 4.31 -8.11 -41.48
CA ASN A 63 5.44 -8.94 -41.91
C ASN A 63 5.31 -10.44 -41.52
N GLY A 64 4.16 -11.06 -41.75
CA GLY A 64 3.95 -12.48 -41.45
C GLY A 64 3.79 -12.82 -39.97
N LYS A 65 3.65 -11.81 -39.10
CA LYS A 65 3.36 -11.94 -37.68
C LYS A 65 2.06 -11.25 -37.34
N ALA A 66 1.34 -11.78 -36.35
CA ALA A 66 0.16 -11.14 -35.79
C ALA A 66 0.40 -10.80 -34.32
N THR A 67 -0.08 -9.65 -33.87
CA THR A 67 -0.03 -9.20 -32.48
C THR A 67 -1.44 -8.88 -32.03
N ALA A 68 -1.89 -9.49 -30.94
CA ALA A 68 -3.15 -9.16 -30.28
C ALA A 68 -2.90 -8.50 -28.93
N GLU A 69 -3.79 -7.60 -28.54
CA GLU A 69 -3.76 -6.83 -27.30
C GLU A 69 -4.97 -7.16 -26.42
N VAL A 70 -4.71 -7.44 -25.16
CA VAL A 70 -5.70 -7.57 -24.09
C VAL A 70 -5.42 -6.53 -23.01
N ILE A 71 -6.46 -5.81 -22.58
CA ILE A 71 -6.37 -4.96 -21.38
C ILE A 71 -6.73 -5.81 -20.18
N LYS A 72 -5.80 -5.90 -19.22
CA LYS A 72 -6.04 -6.68 -18.01
C LYS A 72 -7.08 -6.01 -17.12
N ASP A 73 -8.19 -6.70 -16.89
CA ASP A 73 -9.19 -6.34 -15.87
C ASP A 73 -8.95 -7.19 -14.62
N ALA A 74 -8.54 -6.57 -13.52
CA ALA A 74 -8.34 -7.26 -12.24
C ALA A 74 -9.64 -7.36 -11.40
N GLY A 75 -10.79 -6.94 -11.94
CA GLY A 75 -12.02 -6.84 -11.19
C GLY A 75 -11.92 -5.78 -10.09
N ASP A 76 -12.44 -6.10 -8.92
CA ASP A 76 -12.42 -5.21 -7.75
C ASP A 76 -11.15 -5.38 -6.88
N ASP A 77 -10.15 -6.14 -7.36
CA ASP A 77 -8.87 -6.28 -6.66
C ASP A 77 -7.97 -5.06 -6.90
N PRO A 78 -7.30 -4.52 -5.86
CA PRO A 78 -6.36 -3.40 -5.97
C PRO A 78 -5.01 -3.78 -6.60
N ASP A 79 -5.02 -4.66 -7.59
CA ASP A 79 -3.85 -5.15 -8.31
C ASP A 79 -3.19 -4.02 -9.12
N VAL A 80 -1.90 -3.80 -8.90
CA VAL A 80 -1.11 -2.78 -9.62
C VAL A 80 -1.02 -3.03 -11.13
N THR A 81 -1.37 -4.23 -11.58
CA THR A 81 -1.41 -4.60 -13.00
C THR A 81 -2.81 -4.43 -13.63
N HIS A 82 -3.79 -3.84 -12.90
CA HIS A 82 -5.08 -3.49 -13.49
C HIS A 82 -4.91 -2.45 -14.61
N GLY A 83 -5.60 -2.65 -15.72
CA GLY A 83 -5.62 -1.70 -16.85
C GLY A 83 -4.38 -1.74 -17.76
N ILE A 84 -3.38 -2.60 -17.50
CA ILE A 84 -2.21 -2.70 -18.37
C ILE A 84 -2.51 -3.45 -19.66
N SER A 85 -1.74 -3.12 -20.72
CA SER A 85 -1.77 -3.84 -21.98
C SER A 85 -0.90 -5.09 -21.93
N ILE A 86 -1.47 -6.25 -22.24
CA ILE A 86 -0.76 -7.51 -22.46
C ILE A 86 -0.84 -7.86 -23.94
N LEU A 87 0.32 -7.92 -24.58
CA LEU A 87 0.47 -8.18 -25.99
C LEU A 87 1.02 -9.60 -26.21
N ALA A 88 0.48 -10.31 -27.18
CA ALA A 88 1.06 -11.54 -27.68
C ALA A 88 1.34 -11.41 -29.17
N THR A 89 2.60 -11.52 -29.56
CA THR A 89 3.01 -11.56 -30.98
C THR A 89 3.30 -13.01 -31.36
N VAL A 90 2.67 -13.48 -32.44
CA VAL A 90 2.81 -14.85 -32.94
C VAL A 90 3.43 -14.89 -34.32
N GLU A 91 4.26 -15.90 -34.56
CA GLU A 91 4.91 -16.22 -35.84
C GLU A 91 4.87 -17.73 -36.05
N LEU A 92 4.46 -18.18 -37.23
CA LEU A 92 4.43 -19.62 -37.57
C LEU A 92 5.83 -20.19 -37.70
N LEU A 93 5.99 -21.42 -37.25
CA LEU A 93 7.21 -22.22 -37.40
C LEU A 93 6.92 -23.43 -38.26
N ASP A 94 7.92 -23.85 -39.08
CA ASP A 94 7.82 -25.08 -39.88
C ASP A 94 8.02 -26.36 -39.07
N GLU A 95 8.57 -26.22 -37.83
CA GLU A 95 8.72 -27.31 -36.87
C GLU A 95 7.49 -27.36 -35.95
N ALA A 96 6.98 -28.57 -35.65
CA ALA A 96 5.84 -28.81 -34.76
C ALA A 96 6.20 -28.49 -33.27
N LEU A 97 6.52 -27.24 -33.01
CA LEU A 97 6.98 -26.73 -31.69
C LEU A 97 6.22 -25.47 -31.28
N VAL A 98 5.79 -25.39 -30.04
CA VAL A 98 5.29 -24.15 -29.44
C VAL A 98 6.43 -23.53 -28.57
N ARG A 99 6.99 -22.43 -29.03
CA ARG A 99 8.02 -21.67 -28.35
C ARG A 99 7.41 -20.42 -27.72
N ILE A 100 7.58 -20.26 -26.40
CA ILE A 100 7.04 -19.11 -25.64
C ILE A 100 8.23 -18.31 -25.12
N GLU A 101 8.26 -17.01 -25.42
CA GLU A 101 9.33 -16.08 -25.02
C GLU A 101 8.73 -14.82 -24.37
N GLY A 102 9.52 -14.17 -23.50
CA GLY A 102 9.22 -12.85 -22.96
C GLY A 102 9.84 -11.76 -23.83
N GLY A 103 9.02 -10.79 -24.22
CA GLY A 103 9.42 -9.57 -24.90
C GLY A 103 9.56 -8.39 -23.94
N GLN A 104 9.36 -7.19 -24.47
CA GLN A 104 9.47 -5.94 -23.72
C GLN A 104 8.55 -5.96 -22.47
N GLY A 105 9.11 -5.58 -21.31
CA GLY A 105 8.37 -5.44 -20.05
C GLY A 105 7.94 -6.75 -19.39
N VAL A 106 8.30 -7.91 -19.96
CA VAL A 106 8.27 -9.19 -19.25
C VAL A 106 9.64 -9.39 -18.59
N GLY A 107 9.65 -9.58 -17.27
CA GLY A 107 10.88 -9.70 -16.52
C GLY A 107 11.66 -10.97 -16.85
N ARG A 108 12.94 -10.97 -16.52
CA ARG A 108 13.84 -12.12 -16.63
C ARG A 108 14.34 -12.52 -15.25
N VAL A 109 14.32 -13.82 -14.97
CA VAL A 109 14.75 -14.36 -13.69
C VAL A 109 16.29 -14.32 -13.59
N THR A 110 16.82 -13.70 -12.52
CA THR A 110 18.27 -13.56 -12.27
C THR A 110 18.74 -14.33 -11.03
N LYS A 111 17.81 -14.78 -10.17
CA LYS A 111 18.13 -15.52 -8.94
C LYS A 111 17.43 -16.89 -8.93
N PRO A 112 18.04 -17.95 -8.33
CA PRO A 112 17.42 -19.27 -8.20
C PRO A 112 16.24 -19.24 -7.19
N GLY A 113 15.45 -20.32 -7.17
CA GLY A 113 14.38 -20.54 -6.18
C GLY A 113 12.97 -20.17 -6.69
N LEU A 114 12.84 -19.65 -7.90
CA LEU A 114 11.54 -19.46 -8.54
C LEU A 114 11.18 -20.68 -9.40
N ALA A 115 9.90 -20.82 -9.73
CA ALA A 115 9.40 -21.88 -10.61
C ALA A 115 9.97 -21.79 -12.05
N VAL A 116 10.53 -20.66 -12.41
CA VAL A 116 11.18 -20.38 -13.70
C VAL A 116 12.69 -20.36 -13.49
N LYS A 117 13.46 -20.94 -14.42
CA LYS A 117 14.91 -21.03 -14.32
C LYS A 117 15.59 -19.68 -14.50
N VAL A 118 16.76 -19.55 -13.89
CA VAL A 118 17.63 -18.37 -14.10
C VAL A 118 17.95 -18.20 -15.58
N GLY A 119 17.83 -16.97 -16.07
CA GLY A 119 18.02 -16.61 -17.46
C GLY A 119 16.75 -16.68 -18.34
N GLU A 120 15.68 -17.31 -17.89
CA GLU A 120 14.43 -17.41 -18.62
C GLU A 120 13.51 -16.21 -18.34
N ALA A 121 12.54 -15.98 -19.24
CA ALA A 121 11.49 -14.98 -19.04
C ALA A 121 10.58 -15.40 -17.88
N ALA A 122 10.18 -14.44 -17.06
CA ALA A 122 9.35 -14.67 -15.88
C ALA A 122 7.88 -14.97 -16.25
N ILE A 123 7.69 -16.04 -17.03
CA ILE A 123 6.39 -16.60 -17.41
C ILE A 123 6.24 -17.94 -16.64
N ASN A 124 5.38 -17.95 -15.63
CA ASN A 124 5.24 -19.10 -14.74
C ASN A 124 4.68 -20.35 -15.46
N PRO A 125 4.88 -21.56 -14.92
CA PRO A 125 4.47 -22.81 -15.59
C PRO A 125 2.98 -22.87 -15.97
N VAL A 126 2.06 -22.43 -15.10
CA VAL A 126 0.62 -22.43 -15.38
C VAL A 126 0.28 -21.48 -16.54
N PRO A 127 0.68 -20.20 -16.56
CA PRO A 127 0.55 -19.35 -17.75
C PRO A 127 1.16 -19.96 -19.02
N GLN A 128 2.35 -20.58 -18.94
CA GLN A 128 2.93 -21.27 -20.11
C GLN A 128 2.03 -22.38 -20.63
N ALA A 129 1.46 -23.19 -19.73
CA ALA A 129 0.51 -24.26 -20.10
C ALA A 129 -0.77 -23.69 -20.74
N MET A 130 -1.34 -22.61 -20.18
CA MET A 130 -2.51 -21.93 -20.71
C MET A 130 -2.25 -21.35 -22.12
N ILE A 131 -1.12 -20.65 -22.30
CA ILE A 131 -0.72 -20.11 -23.62
C ILE A 131 -0.56 -21.26 -24.62
N ARG A 132 0.16 -22.33 -24.24
CA ARG A 132 0.37 -23.51 -25.07
C ARG A 132 -0.95 -24.16 -25.47
N GLY A 133 -1.85 -24.42 -24.53
CA GLY A 133 -3.18 -24.99 -24.79
C GLY A 133 -4.04 -24.11 -25.70
N ALA A 134 -3.98 -22.78 -25.51
CA ALA A 134 -4.73 -21.83 -26.30
C ALA A 134 -4.31 -21.83 -27.80
N VAL A 135 -3.00 -21.94 -28.09
CA VAL A 135 -2.49 -21.93 -29.48
C VAL A 135 -2.54 -23.31 -30.10
N GLN A 136 -2.34 -24.40 -29.36
CA GLN A 136 -2.37 -25.77 -29.89
C GLN A 136 -3.72 -26.13 -30.47
N LYS A 137 -4.83 -25.59 -29.93
CA LYS A 137 -6.19 -25.81 -30.45
C LYS A 137 -6.39 -25.31 -31.91
N LEU A 138 -5.55 -24.39 -32.37
CA LEU A 138 -5.64 -23.76 -33.70
C LEU A 138 -4.57 -24.25 -34.66
N LEU A 139 -3.46 -24.80 -34.20
CA LEU A 139 -2.33 -25.16 -35.05
C LEU A 139 -2.64 -26.30 -35.98
N PRO A 140 -2.35 -26.16 -37.30
CA PRO A 140 -2.42 -27.27 -38.25
C PRO A 140 -1.41 -28.38 -37.91
N PRO A 141 -1.68 -29.64 -38.27
CA PRO A 141 -0.73 -30.73 -38.10
C PRO A 141 0.63 -30.41 -38.74
N GLY A 142 1.71 -30.65 -37.97
CA GLY A 142 3.08 -30.47 -38.46
C GLY A 142 3.59 -29.02 -38.38
N LYS A 143 2.78 -28.05 -38.01
CA LYS A 143 3.18 -26.66 -37.83
C LYS A 143 3.35 -26.30 -36.34
N GLY A 144 4.21 -25.33 -36.07
CA GLY A 144 4.40 -24.76 -34.74
C GLY A 144 4.24 -23.25 -34.72
N VAL A 145 4.41 -22.65 -33.56
CA VAL A 145 4.27 -21.23 -33.36
C VAL A 145 5.28 -20.71 -32.34
N LYS A 146 5.88 -19.59 -32.65
CA LYS A 146 6.60 -18.77 -31.70
C LYS A 146 5.64 -17.72 -31.15
N VAL A 147 5.53 -17.63 -29.83
CA VAL A 147 4.71 -16.67 -29.09
C VAL A 147 5.64 -15.78 -28.24
N VAL A 148 5.56 -14.48 -28.44
CA VAL A 148 6.30 -13.49 -27.64
C VAL A 148 5.30 -12.66 -26.85
N ILE A 149 5.35 -12.75 -25.52
CA ILE A 149 4.49 -11.97 -24.61
C ILE A 149 5.20 -10.67 -24.26
N SER A 150 4.54 -9.53 -24.41
CA SER A 150 5.08 -8.20 -24.08
C SER A 150 4.09 -7.40 -23.24
N VAL A 151 4.62 -6.54 -22.37
CA VAL A 151 3.85 -5.66 -21.51
C VAL A 151 4.54 -4.28 -21.54
N PRO A 152 4.11 -3.34 -22.38
CA PRO A 152 4.84 -2.08 -22.61
C PRO A 152 5.16 -1.30 -21.33
N GLN A 153 4.23 -1.25 -20.35
CA GLN A 153 4.41 -0.59 -19.06
C GLN A 153 5.08 -1.48 -17.99
N GLY A 154 5.46 -2.71 -18.36
CA GLY A 154 5.86 -3.75 -17.39
C GLY A 154 7.09 -3.41 -16.56
N GLU A 155 8.07 -2.71 -17.12
CA GLU A 155 9.28 -2.31 -16.38
C GLU A 155 8.97 -1.28 -15.29
N GLU A 156 8.14 -0.28 -15.60
CA GLU A 156 7.73 0.73 -14.62
C GLU A 156 6.91 0.10 -13.48
N ILE A 157 5.94 -0.73 -13.86
CA ILE A 157 5.05 -1.38 -12.88
C ILE A 157 5.81 -2.37 -12.00
N ALA A 158 6.80 -3.08 -12.54
CA ALA A 158 7.62 -4.03 -11.77
C ALA A 158 8.26 -3.40 -10.53
N ARG A 159 8.63 -2.11 -10.59
CA ARG A 159 9.19 -1.36 -9.44
C ARG A 159 8.23 -1.29 -8.24
N ARG A 160 6.94 -1.41 -8.48
CA ARG A 160 5.87 -1.39 -7.46
C ARG A 160 5.48 -2.78 -6.96
N THR A 161 6.07 -3.84 -7.51
CA THR A 161 5.82 -5.25 -7.17
C THR A 161 6.96 -5.83 -6.34
N MET A 162 6.86 -7.14 -6.04
CA MET A 162 7.94 -7.90 -5.40
C MET A 162 9.06 -8.32 -6.38
N ASN A 163 8.90 -8.11 -7.68
CA ASN A 163 9.83 -8.59 -8.70
C ASN A 163 11.29 -8.19 -8.49
N PRO A 164 11.62 -6.90 -8.21
CA PRO A 164 13.02 -6.51 -7.99
C PRO A 164 13.66 -7.27 -6.83
N ARG A 165 12.90 -7.54 -5.78
CA ARG A 165 13.35 -8.29 -4.62
C ARG A 165 13.60 -9.76 -4.96
N LEU A 166 12.73 -10.36 -5.78
CA LEU A 166 12.83 -11.74 -6.24
C LEU A 166 13.84 -11.93 -7.38
N GLY A 167 14.65 -10.92 -7.70
CA GLY A 167 15.59 -10.99 -8.82
C GLY A 167 14.89 -11.22 -10.16
N ILE A 168 13.76 -10.56 -10.36
CA ILE A 168 13.08 -10.51 -11.65
C ILE A 168 13.29 -9.10 -12.20
N GLU A 169 14.11 -8.99 -13.24
CA GLU A 169 14.58 -7.72 -13.80
C GLU A 169 13.97 -7.44 -15.18
N GLY A 170 13.79 -6.16 -15.51
CA GLY A 170 13.34 -5.71 -16.84
C GLY A 170 11.82 -5.79 -17.07
N GLY A 171 11.02 -6.19 -16.07
CA GLY A 171 9.58 -6.22 -16.24
C GLY A 171 8.81 -6.97 -15.16
N ILE A 172 7.50 -7.16 -15.43
CA ILE A 172 6.61 -7.93 -14.55
C ILE A 172 6.71 -9.44 -14.86
N SER A 173 6.20 -10.25 -13.91
CA SER A 173 5.94 -11.68 -14.12
C SER A 173 4.58 -11.91 -14.79
N ILE A 174 4.52 -12.88 -15.70
CA ILE A 174 3.27 -13.43 -16.20
C ILE A 174 2.90 -14.61 -15.29
N LEU A 175 1.89 -14.39 -14.46
CA LEU A 175 1.52 -15.30 -13.37
C LEU A 175 -0.01 -15.50 -13.29
N GLY A 176 -0.43 -16.43 -12.43
CA GLY A 176 -1.81 -16.77 -12.16
C GLY A 176 -1.97 -18.29 -12.09
N THR A 177 -2.12 -18.83 -10.87
CA THR A 177 -2.27 -20.29 -10.63
C THR A 177 -3.64 -20.80 -10.99
N SER A 178 -4.70 -19.99 -10.77
CA SER A 178 -6.08 -20.30 -11.11
C SER A 178 -6.56 -19.67 -12.42
N GLY A 179 -5.78 -18.72 -12.98
CA GLY A 179 -6.20 -17.91 -14.13
C GLY A 179 -7.14 -16.74 -13.79
N ILE A 180 -7.70 -16.70 -12.57
CA ILE A 180 -8.61 -15.66 -12.08
C ILE A 180 -7.92 -14.88 -10.97
N VAL A 181 -8.21 -13.58 -10.90
CA VAL A 181 -7.92 -12.73 -9.73
C VAL A 181 -9.18 -12.67 -8.87
N ARG A 182 -9.11 -13.21 -7.67
CA ARG A 182 -10.18 -13.12 -6.66
C ARG A 182 -9.87 -11.94 -5.74
N PRO A 183 -10.72 -10.90 -5.72
CA PRO A 183 -10.47 -9.72 -4.90
C PRO A 183 -10.27 -10.05 -3.43
N MET A 184 -9.25 -9.43 -2.81
CA MET A 184 -8.95 -9.55 -1.37
C MET A 184 -8.69 -10.99 -0.89
N SER A 185 -8.23 -11.89 -1.77
CA SER A 185 -7.94 -13.28 -1.42
C SER A 185 -6.71 -13.37 -0.51
N GLU A 186 -6.94 -13.84 0.73
CA GLU A 186 -5.89 -14.12 1.70
C GLU A 186 -4.95 -15.23 1.22
N GLU A 187 -5.50 -16.27 0.61
CA GLU A 187 -4.74 -17.38 0.05
C GLU A 187 -3.79 -16.92 -1.08
N ALA A 188 -4.29 -16.08 -2.00
CA ALA A 188 -3.47 -15.52 -3.08
C ALA A 188 -2.36 -14.62 -2.52
N PHE A 189 -2.67 -13.84 -1.48
CA PHE A 189 -1.67 -13.00 -0.82
C PHE A 189 -0.57 -13.84 -0.16
N LEU A 190 -0.92 -14.89 0.59
CA LEU A 190 0.03 -15.82 1.21
C LEU A 190 0.90 -16.52 0.15
N ALA A 191 0.28 -16.95 -0.96
CA ALA A 191 1.02 -17.55 -2.09
C ALA A 191 2.04 -16.55 -2.69
N SER A 192 1.77 -15.26 -2.64
CA SER A 192 2.70 -14.22 -3.12
C SER A 192 3.92 -14.02 -2.21
N LEU A 193 3.82 -14.38 -0.94
CA LEU A 193 4.94 -14.28 0.03
C LEU A 193 5.90 -15.44 -0.04
N ARG A 194 5.42 -16.64 -0.41
CA ARG A 194 6.21 -17.88 -0.44
C ARG A 194 7.49 -17.82 -1.29
N PRO A 195 7.51 -17.18 -2.49
CA PRO A 195 8.71 -17.14 -3.33
C PRO A 195 9.95 -16.56 -2.66
N GLN A 196 9.79 -15.67 -1.66
CA GLN A 196 10.93 -15.15 -0.87
C GLN A 196 11.64 -16.25 -0.09
N LEU A 197 10.85 -17.15 0.52
CA LEU A 197 11.36 -18.28 1.29
C LEU A 197 12.05 -19.29 0.37
N ASP A 198 11.40 -19.70 -0.71
CA ASP A 198 11.94 -20.64 -1.69
C ASP A 198 13.27 -20.13 -2.27
N GLN A 199 13.37 -18.83 -2.52
CA GLN A 199 14.58 -18.19 -3.02
C GLN A 199 15.70 -18.17 -1.97
N ALA A 200 15.41 -17.80 -0.72
CA ALA A 200 16.41 -17.81 0.35
C ALA A 200 17.02 -19.19 0.53
N ILE A 201 16.18 -20.24 0.51
CA ILE A 201 16.61 -21.64 0.62
C ILE A 201 17.46 -22.06 -0.60
N ALA A 202 17.05 -21.66 -1.82
CA ALA A 202 17.79 -21.96 -3.04
C ALA A 202 19.15 -21.27 -3.10
N LEU A 203 19.29 -20.09 -2.46
CA LEU A 203 20.56 -19.38 -2.29
C LEU A 203 21.44 -19.96 -1.17
N GLY A 204 20.96 -20.99 -0.46
CA GLY A 204 21.72 -21.69 0.59
C GLY A 204 21.50 -21.17 2.00
N TYR A 205 20.65 -20.16 2.20
CA TYR A 205 20.32 -19.69 3.54
C TYR A 205 19.46 -20.72 4.28
N ARG A 206 19.80 -20.97 5.54
CA ARG A 206 19.07 -21.85 6.47
C ARG A 206 18.69 -21.10 7.74
N GLU A 207 19.26 -19.94 7.94
CA GLU A 207 19.01 -18.99 9.02
C GLU A 207 18.29 -17.79 8.43
N LEU A 208 17.03 -17.60 8.80
CA LEU A 208 16.16 -16.62 8.17
C LEU A 208 15.70 -15.58 9.19
N LEU A 209 15.60 -14.32 8.74
CA LEU A 209 14.98 -13.27 9.51
C LEU A 209 13.55 -13.05 9.01
N PHE A 210 12.57 -13.20 9.89
CA PHE A 210 11.16 -12.94 9.61
C PHE A 210 10.76 -11.58 10.16
N THR A 211 10.16 -10.74 9.30
CA THR A 211 9.69 -9.40 9.70
C THR A 211 8.35 -9.05 9.04
N PRO A 212 7.45 -8.34 9.74
CA PRO A 212 6.13 -8.00 9.20
C PRO A 212 6.12 -7.08 7.97
N GLY A 213 7.22 -6.37 7.68
CA GLY A 213 7.17 -5.46 6.54
C GLY A 213 8.46 -4.69 6.26
N ARG A 214 8.37 -3.70 5.36
CA ARG A 214 9.52 -2.94 4.83
C ARG A 214 10.34 -2.23 5.92
N MET A 215 9.71 -1.73 6.97
CA MET A 215 10.42 -1.11 8.09
C MET A 215 11.38 -2.10 8.77
N GLY A 216 10.90 -3.30 9.08
CA GLY A 216 11.76 -4.34 9.66
C GLY A 216 12.85 -4.82 8.71
N GLU A 217 12.58 -4.88 7.41
CA GLU A 217 13.60 -5.18 6.41
C GLU A 217 14.70 -4.11 6.39
N ARG A 218 14.33 -2.82 6.39
CA ARG A 218 15.31 -1.71 6.48
C ARG A 218 16.14 -1.80 7.75
N GLN A 219 15.48 -2.03 8.89
CA GLN A 219 16.15 -2.18 10.17
C GLN A 219 17.13 -3.37 10.17
N ALA A 220 16.71 -4.52 9.66
CA ALA A 220 17.55 -5.70 9.55
C ALA A 220 18.79 -5.46 8.67
N LYS A 221 18.60 -4.80 7.52
CA LYS A 221 19.70 -4.40 6.62
C LYS A 221 20.66 -3.42 7.31
N ALA A 222 20.14 -2.42 8.01
CA ALA A 222 20.96 -1.46 8.78
C ALA A 222 21.77 -2.17 9.90
N MET A 223 21.23 -3.25 10.45
CA MET A 223 21.90 -4.11 11.43
C MET A 223 22.85 -5.14 10.83
N GLY A 224 23.10 -5.11 9.51
CA GLY A 224 24.08 -5.95 8.82
C GLY A 224 23.54 -7.30 8.34
N ILE A 225 22.23 -7.52 8.36
CA ILE A 225 21.63 -8.77 7.86
C ILE A 225 21.56 -8.73 6.33
N ALA A 226 21.95 -9.83 5.67
CA ALA A 226 21.88 -9.98 4.23
C ALA A 226 20.43 -9.91 3.72
N ALA A 227 20.19 -9.17 2.63
CA ALA A 227 18.84 -8.95 2.11
C ALA A 227 18.11 -10.24 1.73
N ASP A 228 18.84 -11.22 1.21
CA ASP A 228 18.28 -12.48 0.66
C ASP A 228 17.83 -13.48 1.75
N CYS A 229 18.24 -13.31 3.01
CA CYS A 229 17.72 -14.12 4.13
C CYS A 229 16.61 -13.41 4.93
N ILE A 230 16.18 -12.21 4.51
CA ILE A 230 15.09 -11.46 5.16
C ILE A 230 13.77 -11.82 4.47
N ILE A 231 12.82 -12.34 5.22
CA ILE A 231 11.50 -12.77 4.74
C ILE A 231 10.43 -11.82 5.29
N GLN A 232 9.71 -11.13 4.42
CA GLN A 232 8.55 -10.35 4.83
C GLN A 232 7.35 -11.26 5.05
N THR A 233 6.77 -11.22 6.23
CA THR A 233 5.63 -12.08 6.62
C THR A 233 4.29 -11.34 6.53
N SER A 234 4.28 -10.02 6.37
CA SER A 234 3.09 -9.20 6.55
C SER A 234 2.44 -9.46 7.93
N ASN A 235 1.13 -9.63 7.98
CA ASN A 235 0.41 -10.02 9.20
C ASN A 235 0.42 -11.54 9.45
N TYR A 236 0.91 -12.36 8.52
CA TYR A 236 0.74 -13.81 8.46
C TYR A 236 1.96 -14.56 8.99
N ILE A 237 2.44 -14.17 10.17
CA ILE A 237 3.64 -14.75 10.78
C ILE A 237 3.51 -16.27 10.94
N GLY A 238 2.36 -16.75 11.45
CA GLY A 238 2.14 -18.18 11.65
C GLY A 238 2.15 -18.98 10.34
N ALA A 239 1.46 -18.50 9.32
CA ALA A 239 1.43 -19.16 8.01
C ALA A 239 2.82 -19.23 7.38
N MET A 240 3.63 -18.16 7.51
CA MET A 240 5.00 -18.16 7.00
C MET A 240 5.93 -19.08 7.80
N ILE A 241 5.73 -19.21 9.11
CA ILE A 241 6.42 -20.22 9.92
C ILE A 241 6.04 -21.64 9.42
N GLN A 242 4.73 -21.93 9.22
CA GLN A 242 4.30 -23.23 8.69
C GLN A 242 4.93 -23.56 7.33
N GLN A 243 5.07 -22.58 6.45
CA GLN A 243 5.78 -22.78 5.18
C GLN A 243 7.27 -23.05 5.38
N ALA A 244 7.91 -22.37 6.34
CA ALA A 244 9.33 -22.61 6.67
C ALA A 244 9.56 -24.01 7.28
N LEU A 245 8.59 -24.55 8.03
CA LEU A 245 8.66 -25.90 8.59
C LEU A 245 8.70 -27.00 7.50
N GLN A 246 8.17 -26.71 6.31
CA GLN A 246 8.22 -27.61 5.15
C GLN A 246 9.55 -27.54 4.39
N GLN A 247 10.44 -26.64 4.79
CA GLN A 247 11.73 -26.39 4.14
C GLN A 247 12.90 -26.75 5.10
N ASP A 248 14.13 -26.79 4.58
CA ASP A 248 15.33 -27.04 5.40
C ASP A 248 15.79 -25.77 6.14
N VAL A 249 14.90 -25.15 6.93
CA VAL A 249 15.22 -24.00 7.80
C VAL A 249 15.76 -24.51 9.13
N LYS A 250 16.85 -23.90 9.63
CA LYS A 250 17.50 -24.25 10.89
C LYS A 250 17.27 -23.21 11.99
N SER A 251 17.03 -21.94 11.61
CA SER A 251 16.70 -20.94 12.59
C SER A 251 15.84 -19.81 12.02
N ILE A 252 15.06 -19.20 12.89
CA ILE A 252 14.19 -18.06 12.60
C ILE A 252 14.47 -16.95 13.62
N LEU A 253 15.05 -15.84 13.16
CA LEU A 253 15.08 -14.59 13.92
C LEU A 253 13.81 -13.80 13.61
N LEU A 254 12.91 -13.71 14.58
CA LEU A 254 11.70 -12.89 14.45
C LEU A 254 12.02 -11.46 14.88
N MET A 255 11.90 -10.50 13.96
CA MET A 255 12.23 -9.12 14.23
C MET A 255 11.12 -8.18 13.77
N GLY A 256 10.58 -7.35 14.67
CA GLY A 256 9.47 -6.49 14.33
C GLY A 256 9.24 -5.34 15.29
N HIS A 257 8.44 -4.38 14.83
CA HIS A 257 7.95 -3.29 15.67
C HIS A 257 7.14 -3.84 16.85
N ILE A 258 7.31 -3.23 18.03
CA ILE A 258 6.63 -3.66 19.27
C ILE A 258 5.12 -3.89 19.08
N GLY A 259 4.43 -3.04 18.32
CA GLY A 259 2.99 -3.17 18.07
C GLY A 259 2.56 -4.44 17.33
N LYS A 260 3.49 -5.15 16.66
CA LYS A 260 3.26 -6.45 16.01
C LYS A 260 3.75 -7.61 16.87
N MET A 261 4.98 -7.49 17.37
CA MET A 261 5.63 -8.59 18.11
C MET A 261 4.96 -8.87 19.46
N ILE A 262 4.42 -7.86 20.11
CA ILE A 262 3.65 -8.05 21.35
C ILE A 262 2.41 -8.95 21.14
N LYS A 263 1.81 -8.94 19.94
CA LYS A 263 0.72 -9.85 19.61
C LYS A 263 1.20 -11.30 19.51
N VAL A 264 2.40 -11.50 18.97
CA VAL A 264 3.02 -12.85 18.93
C VAL A 264 3.29 -13.34 20.35
N ALA A 265 3.78 -12.48 21.26
CA ALA A 265 3.94 -12.79 22.67
C ALA A 265 2.61 -13.20 23.35
N ALA A 266 1.48 -12.67 22.88
CA ALA A 266 0.15 -13.08 23.29
C ALA A 266 -0.37 -14.38 22.60
N GLY A 267 0.42 -14.99 21.70
CA GLY A 267 0.01 -16.17 20.93
C GLY A 267 -0.81 -15.86 19.67
N ILE A 268 -0.84 -14.60 19.23
CA ILE A 268 -1.60 -14.15 18.05
C ILE A 268 -0.66 -14.12 16.84
N PHE A 269 -0.74 -15.14 15.98
CA PHE A 269 0.15 -15.34 14.84
C PHE A 269 -0.34 -14.70 13.52
N ASN A 270 -1.62 -14.35 13.42
CA ASN A 270 -2.10 -13.38 12.44
C ASN A 270 -2.25 -12.03 13.14
N THR A 271 -1.30 -11.14 12.91
CA THR A 271 -1.20 -9.86 13.63
C THR A 271 -2.12 -8.76 13.11
N HIS A 272 -3.04 -9.09 12.19
CA HIS A 272 -4.02 -8.13 11.68
C HIS A 272 -4.94 -7.62 12.81
N SER A 273 -5.29 -6.33 12.79
CA SER A 273 -6.08 -5.71 13.86
C SER A 273 -7.50 -6.26 13.97
N HIS A 274 -8.06 -6.77 12.86
CA HIS A 274 -9.39 -7.38 12.85
C HIS A 274 -9.45 -8.78 13.47
N ILE A 275 -8.31 -9.47 13.59
CA ILE A 275 -8.27 -10.82 14.15
C ILE A 275 -8.28 -10.77 15.67
N ALA A 276 -7.38 -10.00 16.25
CA ALA A 276 -7.29 -9.82 17.69
C ALA A 276 -6.43 -8.60 18.05
N ASP A 277 -6.65 -8.04 19.21
CA ASP A 277 -5.80 -7.03 19.83
C ASP A 277 -5.68 -7.32 21.33
N ALA A 278 -4.48 -7.66 21.78
CA ALA A 278 -4.16 -7.90 23.20
C ALA A 278 -2.89 -7.13 23.60
N ARG A 279 -2.58 -6.04 22.90
CA ARG A 279 -1.30 -5.32 23.02
C ARG A 279 -1.13 -4.67 24.38
N ARG A 280 -2.16 -3.97 24.87
CA ARG A 280 -2.14 -3.27 26.15
C ARG A 280 -2.14 -4.24 27.31
N GLU A 281 -3.00 -5.25 27.23
CA GLU A 281 -3.13 -6.32 28.22
C GLU A 281 -1.82 -7.07 28.39
N THR A 282 -1.16 -7.42 27.29
CA THR A 282 0.15 -8.11 27.31
C THR A 282 1.23 -7.22 27.92
N LEU A 283 1.33 -5.95 27.50
CA LEU A 283 2.31 -5.02 28.09
C LEU A 283 2.05 -4.82 29.58
N ALA A 284 0.78 -4.62 29.97
CA ALA A 284 0.40 -4.43 31.38
C ALA A 284 0.76 -5.65 32.24
N ALA A 285 0.53 -6.87 31.73
CA ALA A 285 0.91 -8.09 32.43
C ALA A 285 2.42 -8.18 32.65
N HIS A 286 3.22 -7.94 31.58
CA HIS A 286 4.69 -7.97 31.68
C HIS A 286 5.24 -6.85 32.57
N ALA A 287 4.67 -5.66 32.54
CA ALA A 287 5.03 -4.56 33.43
C ALA A 287 4.67 -4.88 34.90
N ALA A 288 3.51 -5.45 35.15
CA ALA A 288 3.07 -5.84 36.48
C ALA A 288 3.98 -6.92 37.10
N MET A 289 4.42 -7.90 36.30
CA MET A 289 5.42 -8.92 36.74
C MET A 289 6.74 -8.28 37.17
N LEU A 290 7.05 -7.10 36.69
CA LEU A 290 8.26 -6.33 37.04
C LEU A 290 8.00 -5.29 38.17
N GLY A 291 6.84 -5.34 38.80
CA GLY A 291 6.48 -4.50 39.93
C GLY A 291 5.81 -3.17 39.54
N ALA A 292 5.27 -3.04 38.33
CA ALA A 292 4.45 -1.89 38.00
C ALA A 292 3.23 -1.76 38.92
N GLY A 293 3.05 -0.59 39.52
CA GLY A 293 1.90 -0.31 40.38
C GLY A 293 0.59 -0.17 39.59
N PRO A 294 -0.56 -0.16 40.29
CA PRO A 294 -1.89 -0.07 39.64
C PRO A 294 -2.06 1.16 38.76
N GLU A 295 -1.43 2.30 39.06
CA GLU A 295 -1.48 3.51 38.25
C GLU A 295 -0.79 3.29 36.91
N THR A 296 0.45 2.79 36.91
CA THR A 296 1.19 2.46 35.68
C THR A 296 0.44 1.47 34.79
N VAL A 297 -0.21 0.46 35.41
CA VAL A 297 -1.05 -0.49 34.68
C VAL A 297 -2.25 0.22 34.02
N ARG A 298 -2.90 1.16 34.73
CA ARG A 298 -3.99 1.96 34.15
C ARG A 298 -3.51 2.84 33.00
N GLU A 299 -2.34 3.48 33.13
CA GLU A 299 -1.73 4.28 32.07
C GLU A 299 -1.45 3.43 30.83
N ILE A 300 -0.91 2.21 30.99
CA ILE A 300 -0.69 1.26 29.89
C ILE A 300 -2.01 0.92 29.19
N MET A 301 -3.06 0.64 29.96
CA MET A 301 -4.40 0.30 29.42
C MET A 301 -5.07 1.46 28.68
N GLN A 302 -4.63 2.71 28.89
CA GLN A 302 -5.14 3.90 28.20
C GLN A 302 -4.32 4.29 26.96
N LEU A 303 -3.22 3.58 26.65
CA LEU A 303 -2.40 3.86 25.48
C LEU A 303 -3.19 3.73 24.18
N ASN A 304 -3.10 4.72 23.31
CA ASN A 304 -3.72 4.70 21.99
C ASN A 304 -2.95 3.79 21.00
N ASN A 305 -1.64 3.65 21.18
CA ASN A 305 -0.76 2.81 20.36
C ASN A 305 0.45 2.34 21.16
N MET A 306 1.18 1.34 20.63
CA MET A 306 2.35 0.78 21.31
C MET A 306 3.61 1.64 21.21
N GLU A 307 3.68 2.58 20.28
CA GLU A 307 4.81 3.52 20.24
C GLU A 307 4.81 4.44 21.46
N ALA A 308 3.65 4.90 21.88
CA ALA A 308 3.50 5.70 23.11
C ALA A 308 3.97 4.95 24.37
N SER A 309 3.98 3.61 24.35
CA SER A 309 4.49 2.81 25.46
C SER A 309 5.98 3.04 25.73
N VAL A 310 6.76 3.44 24.72
CA VAL A 310 8.22 3.59 24.86
C VAL A 310 8.56 4.65 25.90
N ALA A 311 7.95 5.81 25.80
CA ALA A 311 8.16 6.90 26.77
C ALA A 311 7.65 6.52 28.17
N LEU A 312 6.46 5.91 28.24
CA LEU A 312 5.83 5.49 29.50
C LEU A 312 6.70 4.46 30.25
N ILE A 313 7.10 3.39 29.58
CA ILE A 313 7.91 2.30 30.16
C ILE A 313 9.29 2.81 30.60
N LYS A 314 9.93 3.68 29.80
CA LYS A 314 11.18 4.35 30.20
C LYS A 314 11.00 5.25 31.42
N GLY A 315 9.91 6.03 31.45
CA GLY A 315 9.59 6.92 32.59
C GLY A 315 9.45 6.16 33.90
N HIS A 316 8.91 4.95 33.87
CA HIS A 316 8.75 4.07 35.03
C HIS A 316 9.94 3.09 35.25
N ARG A 317 11.00 3.13 34.43
CA ARG A 317 12.17 2.25 34.49
C ARG A 317 11.81 0.76 34.38
N LEU A 318 10.88 0.45 33.49
CA LEU A 318 10.33 -0.90 33.27
C LEU A 318 10.78 -1.50 31.92
N GLU A 319 11.90 -1.06 31.36
CA GLU A 319 12.40 -1.49 30.03
C GLU A 319 12.59 -3.02 29.94
N GLN A 320 12.81 -3.68 31.06
CA GLN A 320 12.87 -5.15 31.15
C GLN A 320 11.57 -5.83 30.67
N ALA A 321 10.44 -5.11 30.61
CA ALA A 321 9.19 -5.64 30.07
C ALA A 321 9.34 -6.01 28.58
N TYR A 322 10.11 -5.25 27.82
CA TYR A 322 10.34 -5.54 26.40
C TYR A 322 11.19 -6.80 26.19
N TYR A 323 12.18 -7.07 27.05
CA TYR A 323 12.97 -8.30 27.03
C TYR A 323 12.10 -9.51 27.40
N SER A 324 11.24 -9.36 28.41
CA SER A 324 10.27 -10.37 28.80
C SER A 324 9.25 -10.66 27.69
N ILE A 325 8.79 -9.65 26.95
CA ILE A 325 7.91 -9.78 25.80
C ILE A 325 8.63 -10.52 24.66
N ALA A 326 9.92 -10.21 24.39
CA ALA A 326 10.70 -10.90 23.38
C ALA A 326 10.83 -12.40 23.70
N ALA A 327 11.19 -12.72 24.95
CA ALA A 327 11.27 -14.12 25.42
C ALA A 327 9.91 -14.84 25.32
N SER A 328 8.81 -14.17 25.67
CA SER A 328 7.48 -14.72 25.53
C SER A 328 7.10 -14.97 24.06
N ALA A 329 7.45 -14.05 23.15
CA ALA A 329 7.22 -14.25 21.72
C ALA A 329 7.98 -15.45 21.17
N THR A 330 9.26 -15.61 21.54
CA THR A 330 10.06 -16.79 21.20
C THR A 330 9.44 -18.08 21.72
N GLN A 331 9.01 -18.10 22.99
CA GLN A 331 8.35 -19.27 23.57
C GLN A 331 7.07 -19.63 22.81
N ARG A 332 6.22 -18.65 22.51
CA ARG A 332 4.98 -18.86 21.74
C ARG A 332 5.24 -19.40 20.34
N VAL A 333 6.32 -18.94 19.68
CA VAL A 333 6.72 -19.50 18.37
C VAL A 333 7.21 -20.93 18.50
N ASN A 334 7.99 -21.27 19.52
CA ASN A 334 8.40 -22.64 19.78
C ASN A 334 7.21 -23.57 20.05
N ASP A 335 6.26 -23.12 20.91
CA ASP A 335 5.02 -23.88 21.16
C ASP A 335 4.21 -24.08 19.86
N PHE A 336 4.17 -23.07 19.01
CA PHE A 336 3.50 -23.15 17.71
C PHE A 336 4.18 -24.12 16.75
N ILE A 337 5.52 -24.16 16.72
CA ILE A 337 6.30 -25.10 15.91
C ILE A 337 6.01 -26.53 16.36
N VAL A 338 6.10 -26.80 17.66
CA VAL A 338 5.84 -28.15 18.24
C VAL A 338 4.39 -28.59 17.97
N ALA A 339 3.43 -27.67 18.05
CA ALA A 339 2.02 -28.01 17.78
C ALA A 339 1.70 -28.26 16.29
N ASN A 340 2.53 -27.79 15.36
CA ASN A 340 2.27 -27.88 13.92
C ASN A 340 3.31 -28.75 13.14
N SER A 341 4.29 -29.34 13.81
CA SER A 341 5.29 -30.17 13.17
C SER A 341 6.03 -31.07 14.19
N ASP A 342 6.70 -32.10 13.71
CA ASP A 342 7.62 -32.92 14.51
C ASP A 342 9.05 -32.30 14.56
N ARG A 343 9.20 -31.03 14.22
CA ARG A 343 10.47 -30.29 14.17
C ARG A 343 10.79 -29.68 15.54
N ASP A 344 11.83 -30.13 16.19
CA ASP A 344 12.42 -29.59 17.43
C ASP A 344 13.83 -29.01 17.22
N ASP A 345 14.34 -29.09 15.97
CA ASP A 345 15.68 -28.67 15.59
C ASP A 345 15.78 -27.18 15.20
N ILE A 346 14.66 -26.46 15.13
CA ILE A 346 14.62 -25.06 14.70
C ILE A 346 14.87 -24.12 15.88
N LYS A 347 15.94 -23.34 15.80
CA LYS A 347 16.22 -22.29 16.78
C LYS A 347 15.43 -21.05 16.48
N VAL A 348 14.70 -20.53 17.46
CA VAL A 348 13.92 -19.29 17.35
C VAL A 348 14.47 -18.25 18.31
N GLY A 349 14.48 -16.98 17.88
CA GLY A 349 14.77 -15.85 18.73
C GLY A 349 14.00 -14.61 18.27
N THR A 350 13.79 -13.67 19.16
CA THR A 350 12.97 -12.47 18.89
C THR A 350 13.70 -11.18 19.26
N MET A 351 13.53 -10.16 18.41
CA MET A 351 13.98 -8.78 18.64
C MET A 351 12.85 -7.79 18.39
N LEU A 352 12.73 -6.79 19.28
CA LEU A 352 11.71 -5.76 19.25
C LEU A 352 12.34 -4.39 18.98
N TYR A 353 11.70 -3.57 18.15
CA TYR A 353 12.14 -2.20 17.89
C TYR A 353 10.99 -1.19 17.93
N ALA A 354 11.32 0.09 18.18
CA ALA A 354 10.44 1.25 18.08
C ALA A 354 10.45 1.84 16.65
N LEU A 355 9.51 2.75 16.33
CA LEU A 355 9.43 3.38 14.99
C LEU A 355 10.72 4.11 14.58
N ASN A 356 11.44 4.69 15.54
CA ASN A 356 12.74 5.34 15.32
C ASN A 356 13.90 4.34 15.10
N GLY A 357 13.64 3.02 15.07
CA GLY A 357 14.64 1.96 14.90
C GLY A 357 15.39 1.59 16.19
N GLU A 358 15.08 2.19 17.34
CA GLU A 358 15.66 1.80 18.62
C GLU A 358 15.28 0.37 18.99
N ILE A 359 16.26 -0.49 19.32
CA ILE A 359 16.00 -1.82 19.84
C ILE A 359 15.49 -1.70 21.28
N LEU A 360 14.24 -2.09 21.49
CA LEU A 360 13.57 -2.03 22.79
C LEU A 360 13.91 -3.24 23.67
N GLY A 361 14.00 -4.42 23.06
CA GLY A 361 14.27 -5.65 23.77
C GLY A 361 14.53 -6.81 22.82
N TYR A 362 15.13 -7.86 23.34
CA TYR A 362 15.42 -9.12 22.65
C TYR A 362 15.53 -10.25 23.69
N ASP A 363 15.36 -11.48 23.27
CA ASP A 363 15.77 -12.64 24.05
C ASP A 363 17.20 -13.08 23.69
N GLU A 364 17.80 -13.93 24.51
CA GLU A 364 19.19 -14.38 24.32
C GLU A 364 19.39 -15.08 22.98
N ALA A 365 18.44 -15.91 22.56
CA ALA A 365 18.48 -16.58 21.25
C ALA A 365 18.42 -15.58 20.09
N GLY A 366 17.58 -14.55 20.19
CA GLY A 366 17.47 -13.48 19.20
C GLY A 366 18.78 -12.71 19.04
N LEU A 367 19.44 -12.39 20.16
CA LEU A 367 20.74 -11.75 20.15
C LEU A 367 21.82 -12.61 19.47
N GLN A 368 21.88 -13.90 19.82
CA GLN A 368 22.83 -14.85 19.24
C GLN A 368 22.60 -15.03 17.73
N LEU A 369 21.33 -15.20 17.31
CA LEU A 369 20.98 -15.32 15.88
C LEU A 369 21.36 -14.06 15.10
N TRP A 370 21.05 -12.86 15.64
CA TRP A 370 21.45 -11.62 15.01
C TRP A 370 22.98 -11.52 14.83
N ARG A 371 23.76 -11.82 15.85
CA ARG A 371 25.24 -11.81 15.77
C ARG A 371 25.74 -12.71 14.66
N LYS A 372 25.28 -13.96 14.66
CA LYS A 372 25.63 -14.95 13.66
C LYS A 372 25.28 -14.47 12.25
N MET A 373 24.04 -14.03 12.02
CA MET A 373 23.55 -13.59 10.71
C MET A 373 24.22 -12.29 10.21
N SER A 374 24.70 -11.44 11.13
CA SER A 374 25.41 -10.19 10.80
C SER A 374 26.94 -10.34 10.74
N GLY A 375 27.48 -11.55 10.96
CA GLY A 375 28.93 -11.81 10.98
C GLY A 375 29.66 -11.18 12.18
N ARG A 376 29.00 -11.08 13.34
CA ARG A 376 29.52 -10.43 14.56
C ARG A 376 29.64 -11.35 15.75
N ASP A 377 29.91 -12.61 15.51
CA ASP A 377 29.97 -13.66 16.56
C ASP A 377 30.96 -13.32 17.71
N ASP A 378 32.01 -12.55 17.42
CA ASP A 378 33.11 -12.27 18.39
C ASP A 378 32.94 -10.94 19.16
N GLN A 379 31.82 -10.21 19.07
CA GLN A 379 31.69 -8.90 19.72
C GLN A 379 30.93 -8.95 21.06
N PRO A 380 31.44 -8.29 22.13
CA PRO A 380 30.81 -8.30 23.45
C PRO A 380 29.49 -7.50 23.51
N ASN A 381 28.63 -7.85 24.49
CA ASN A 381 27.24 -7.37 24.68
C ASN A 381 26.99 -5.85 24.67
N GLN A 382 28.01 -5.00 24.76
CA GLN A 382 27.86 -3.53 24.81
C GLN A 382 27.61 -2.87 23.42
N ALA A 383 27.82 -3.59 22.32
CA ALA A 383 27.84 -3.03 20.96
C ALA A 383 26.47 -2.61 20.42
N ILE A 384 25.35 -3.21 20.86
CA ILE A 384 24.03 -2.96 20.26
C ILE A 384 23.53 -1.53 20.53
N LYS A 385 23.77 -0.99 21.72
CA LYS A 385 23.32 0.38 22.07
C LYS A 385 24.10 1.50 21.38
N LEU A 386 25.38 1.26 21.07
CA LEU A 386 26.28 2.26 20.49
C LEU A 386 26.28 2.28 18.95
N GLU A 387 26.10 1.13 18.29
CA GLU A 387 26.24 1.05 16.84
C GLU A 387 24.98 1.34 16.03
N VAL A 388 23.79 1.12 16.59
CA VAL A 388 22.54 1.56 15.93
C VAL A 388 22.47 3.09 15.90
N ALA A 389 22.96 3.75 16.95
CA ALA A 389 23.10 5.21 16.96
C ALA A 389 24.23 5.72 16.04
N ALA A 390 25.32 4.95 15.86
CA ALA A 390 26.48 5.35 15.04
C ALA A 390 26.34 5.08 13.54
N LYS A 391 25.51 4.08 13.13
CA LYS A 391 25.30 3.74 11.71
C LYS A 391 24.12 4.43 11.06
N GLN A 392 23.36 5.22 11.78
CA GLN A 392 22.47 6.25 11.20
C GLN A 392 23.26 7.45 10.64
N GLY A 393 24.56 7.49 10.80
CA GLY A 393 25.48 8.40 10.15
C GLY A 393 26.90 7.85 10.23
N HIS A 394 27.45 7.38 9.16
CA HIS A 394 28.81 7.55 8.67
C HIS A 394 29.36 6.35 7.92
N SER A 395 29.50 6.49 6.63
CA SER A 395 30.58 5.85 5.89
C SER A 395 31.89 6.53 6.31
N SER A 396 32.91 5.72 6.59
CA SER A 396 34.24 6.13 7.01
C SER A 396 34.88 7.16 6.06
N LEU A 397 35.11 8.37 6.55
CA LEU A 397 36.19 9.23 6.09
C LEU A 397 36.78 9.98 7.29
N GLN A 398 38.09 10.13 7.25
CA GLN A 398 38.99 10.64 8.26
C GLN A 398 38.54 11.95 8.89
N ALA A 399 38.93 12.14 10.15
CA ALA A 399 38.72 13.34 10.94
C ALA A 399 38.99 14.64 10.15
N ALA A 400 37.92 15.34 9.84
CA ALA A 400 37.93 16.75 9.44
C ALA A 400 36.94 17.49 10.35
N ASP A 401 37.32 18.70 10.67
CA ASP A 401 36.76 19.78 11.49
C ASP A 401 35.25 19.69 11.90
N PRO A 402 34.89 20.01 13.17
CA PRO A 402 33.53 19.84 13.72
C PRO A 402 32.45 20.78 13.16
N LYS A 403 32.59 21.33 11.98
CA LYS A 403 31.65 22.30 11.39
C LYS A 403 30.87 21.87 10.15
N GLU A 404 31.05 20.65 9.63
CA GLU A 404 30.21 20.13 8.53
C GLU A 404 29.23 19.06 9.05
N ARG A 405 28.09 19.49 9.60
CA ARG A 405 26.90 18.65 9.76
C ARG A 405 26.26 18.45 8.38
N PHE A 406 26.20 17.21 7.89
CA PHE A 406 25.25 16.87 6.83
C PHE A 406 23.82 16.99 7.40
N PRO A 407 22.91 17.70 6.72
CA PRO A 407 21.57 17.93 7.24
C PRO A 407 20.78 16.61 7.28
N GLU A 408 20.19 16.32 8.46
CA GLU A 408 19.17 15.29 8.57
C GLU A 408 17.95 15.73 7.79
N LEU A 409 17.59 15.00 6.71
CA LEU A 409 16.39 15.28 5.94
C LEU A 409 15.15 15.03 6.81
N HIS A 410 14.49 16.11 7.23
CA HIS A 410 13.28 16.01 8.05
C HIS A 410 12.09 15.45 7.28
N THR A 411 11.27 14.65 7.96
CA THR A 411 9.94 14.24 7.48
C THR A 411 9.04 15.47 7.35
N VAL A 412 8.36 15.58 6.23
CA VAL A 412 7.41 16.68 5.96
C VAL A 412 6.04 16.29 6.48
N LYS A 413 5.51 17.05 7.43
CA LYS A 413 4.15 16.82 7.93
C LYS A 413 3.14 17.56 7.08
N VAL A 414 2.16 16.84 6.55
CA VAL A 414 1.02 17.43 5.82
C VAL A 414 -0.18 17.42 6.76
N VAL A 415 -0.66 18.60 7.11
CA VAL A 415 -1.59 18.81 8.22
C VAL A 415 -2.92 19.36 7.71
N GLY A 416 -4.00 18.62 7.96
CA GLY A 416 -5.37 19.08 7.73
C GLY A 416 -5.78 20.09 8.80
N THR A 417 -6.08 21.33 8.38
CA THR A 417 -6.40 22.44 9.29
C THR A 417 -7.89 22.60 9.59
N GLY A 418 -8.69 21.63 9.18
CA GLY A 418 -10.14 21.73 9.40
C GLY A 418 -10.88 22.61 8.38
N PRO A 419 -12.20 22.78 8.56
CA PRO A 419 -13.09 23.46 7.60
C PRO A 419 -12.98 24.99 7.62
N GLY A 420 -12.37 25.57 8.66
CA GLY A 420 -12.18 27.02 8.79
C GLY A 420 -12.03 27.49 10.22
N ASP A 421 -12.96 27.18 11.11
CA ASP A 421 -12.88 27.54 12.53
C ASP A 421 -11.73 26.77 13.22
N PRO A 422 -10.82 27.48 13.93
CA PRO A 422 -9.74 26.85 14.69
C PRO A 422 -10.19 25.79 15.70
N ALA A 423 -11.40 25.84 16.21
CA ALA A 423 -11.97 24.83 17.12
C ALA A 423 -12.04 23.44 16.49
N TYR A 424 -12.00 23.32 15.18
CA TYR A 424 -11.98 22.05 14.44
C TYR A 424 -10.57 21.53 14.15
N ILE A 425 -9.53 22.26 14.54
CA ILE A 425 -8.14 21.80 14.39
C ILE A 425 -7.84 20.79 15.50
N SER A 426 -7.40 19.60 15.11
CA SER A 426 -7.07 18.57 16.12
C SER A 426 -5.88 18.98 16.99
N PRO A 427 -5.81 18.52 18.27
CA PRO A 427 -4.65 18.77 19.12
C PRO A 427 -3.32 18.35 18.49
N LEU A 428 -3.31 17.21 17.78
CA LEU A 428 -2.14 16.70 17.07
C LEU A 428 -1.70 17.63 15.93
N ALA A 429 -2.67 18.20 15.20
CA ALA A 429 -2.40 19.19 14.16
C ALA A 429 -1.79 20.47 14.73
N LEU A 430 -2.34 20.97 15.85
CA LEU A 430 -1.80 22.16 16.54
C LEU A 430 -0.38 21.92 17.06
N GLU A 431 -0.11 20.75 17.61
CA GLU A 431 1.25 20.38 18.08
C GLU A 431 2.24 20.36 16.92
N ALA A 432 1.87 19.74 15.79
CA ALA A 432 2.70 19.70 14.60
C ALA A 432 2.99 21.12 14.06
N ILE A 433 1.96 21.98 13.97
CA ILE A 433 2.09 23.36 13.51
C ILE A 433 3.00 24.17 14.46
N ARG A 434 2.83 24.04 15.77
CA ARG A 434 3.66 24.77 16.76
C ARG A 434 5.10 24.31 16.78
N SER A 435 5.37 23.03 16.51
CA SER A 435 6.72 22.46 16.48
C SER A 435 7.45 22.67 15.14
N ALA A 436 6.77 23.18 14.13
CA ALA A 436 7.36 23.50 12.83
C ALA A 436 8.34 24.68 12.93
N GLU A 437 9.30 24.72 12.00
CA GLU A 437 10.18 25.87 11.76
C GLU A 437 9.76 26.60 10.49
N VAL A 438 9.16 25.88 9.55
CA VAL A 438 8.62 26.40 8.30
C VAL A 438 7.19 25.91 8.10
N LEU A 439 6.25 26.82 7.84
CA LEU A 439 4.87 26.55 7.47
C LEU A 439 4.68 26.86 5.97
N ILE A 440 4.19 25.91 5.21
CA ILE A 440 3.89 26.04 3.79
C ILE A 440 2.39 25.83 3.58
N GLY A 441 1.69 26.73 2.90
CA GLY A 441 0.25 26.58 2.68
C GLY A 441 -0.39 27.77 1.97
N ALA A 442 -1.68 27.66 1.67
CA ALA A 442 -2.44 28.79 1.14
C ALA A 442 -2.42 29.95 2.13
N ARG A 443 -2.32 31.20 1.61
CA ARG A 443 -2.19 32.40 2.43
C ARG A 443 -3.23 32.46 3.56
N ARG A 444 -4.50 32.19 3.26
CA ARG A 444 -5.58 32.16 4.26
C ARG A 444 -5.36 31.19 5.43
N LEU A 445 -4.66 30.05 5.18
CA LEU A 445 -4.34 29.09 6.24
C LEU A 445 -3.15 29.55 7.07
N LEU A 446 -2.16 30.19 6.44
CA LEU A 446 -1.02 30.78 7.12
C LEU A 446 -1.42 31.95 8.01
N ASP A 447 -2.40 32.75 7.60
CA ASP A 447 -2.93 33.90 8.34
C ASP A 447 -3.59 33.46 9.66
N CYS A 448 -4.16 32.25 9.75
CA CYS A 448 -4.68 31.68 11.00
C CYS A 448 -3.59 31.46 12.07
N PHE A 449 -2.32 31.48 11.68
CA PHE A 449 -1.15 31.29 12.56
C PHE A 449 -0.18 32.46 12.43
N ALA A 450 -0.69 33.66 12.16
CA ALA A 450 0.14 34.86 11.94
C ALA A 450 1.02 35.19 13.15
N GLU A 451 0.51 34.96 14.37
CA GLU A 451 1.21 35.22 15.63
C GLU A 451 2.37 34.26 15.92
N LEU A 452 2.44 33.12 15.24
CA LEU A 452 3.53 32.18 15.42
C LEU A 452 4.79 32.63 14.64
N GLY A 453 5.95 32.49 15.26
CA GLY A 453 7.23 33.03 14.77
C GLY A 453 7.89 32.22 13.63
N GLN A 454 7.24 31.18 13.09
CA GLN A 454 7.81 30.37 12.02
C GLN A 454 7.91 31.12 10.70
N GLU A 455 8.85 30.67 9.83
CA GLU A 455 8.88 31.09 8.43
C GLU A 455 7.61 30.62 7.74
N LYS A 456 6.95 31.49 6.97
CA LYS A 456 5.71 31.20 6.27
C LYS A 456 5.90 31.35 4.77
N ILE A 457 5.66 30.27 4.02
CA ILE A 457 5.77 30.21 2.56
C ILE A 457 4.37 29.99 1.97
N ALA A 458 3.86 31.03 1.29
CA ALA A 458 2.54 30.94 0.66
C ALA A 458 2.59 30.06 -0.59
N VAL A 459 1.63 29.16 -0.70
CA VAL A 459 1.42 28.31 -1.87
C VAL A 459 0.55 29.09 -2.87
N ASP A 460 1.10 29.32 -4.04
CA ASP A 460 0.39 29.85 -5.20
C ASP A 460 -0.04 28.72 -6.14
N ARG A 461 -0.44 29.04 -7.37
CA ARG A 461 -0.87 28.06 -8.39
C ARG A 461 0.26 27.18 -8.92
N ASP A 462 1.52 27.56 -8.70
CA ASP A 462 2.70 26.79 -9.14
C ASP A 462 3.05 25.71 -8.12
N LEU A 463 2.49 24.52 -8.31
CA LEU A 463 2.73 23.37 -7.44
C LEU A 463 4.17 22.83 -7.55
N ALA A 464 4.86 23.06 -8.66
CA ALA A 464 6.26 22.66 -8.82
C ALA A 464 7.20 23.51 -7.97
N ALA A 465 6.91 24.83 -7.85
CA ALA A 465 7.63 25.70 -6.93
C ALA A 465 7.43 25.28 -5.47
N VAL A 466 6.23 24.80 -5.11
CA VAL A 466 5.95 24.28 -3.77
C VAL A 466 6.83 23.07 -3.44
N LEU A 467 6.93 22.10 -4.35
CA LEU A 467 7.81 20.93 -4.16
C LEU A 467 9.27 21.36 -3.93
N LYS A 468 9.74 22.30 -4.75
CA LYS A 468 11.10 22.81 -4.60
C LYS A 468 11.32 23.47 -3.23
N HIS A 469 10.39 24.30 -2.76
CA HIS A 469 10.46 24.90 -1.43
C HIS A 469 10.47 23.84 -0.31
N ILE A 470 9.63 22.81 -0.44
CA ILE A 470 9.60 21.70 0.53
C ILE A 470 10.95 20.98 0.54
N GLU A 471 11.49 20.58 -0.63
CA GLU A 471 12.75 19.85 -0.73
C GLU A 471 13.95 20.69 -0.26
N ASP A 472 13.98 21.99 -0.52
CA ASP A 472 15.05 22.88 -0.08
C ASP A 472 15.00 23.07 1.45
N LYS A 473 13.80 23.30 2.01
CA LYS A 473 13.64 23.60 3.45
C LYS A 473 13.76 22.38 4.35
N ARG A 474 13.27 21.20 3.93
CA ARG A 474 13.30 19.99 4.77
C ARG A 474 14.71 19.46 5.06
N ARG A 475 15.72 19.99 4.38
CA ARG A 475 17.13 19.63 4.65
C ARG A 475 17.60 20.09 6.02
N ASP A 476 17.14 21.27 6.44
CA ASP A 476 17.65 21.94 7.64
C ASP A 476 16.54 22.33 8.62
N HIS A 477 15.26 22.17 8.24
CA HIS A 477 14.12 22.66 9.02
C HIS A 477 12.98 21.63 9.07
N ARG A 478 12.25 21.63 10.17
CA ARG A 478 10.98 20.90 10.30
C ARG A 478 9.89 21.64 9.53
N VAL A 479 9.51 21.05 8.39
CA VAL A 479 8.51 21.61 7.47
C VAL A 479 7.13 21.02 7.76
N VAL A 480 6.13 21.89 7.87
CA VAL A 480 4.72 21.53 7.91
C VAL A 480 4.00 22.15 6.72
N VAL A 481 3.28 21.33 5.96
CA VAL A 481 2.42 21.75 4.85
C VAL A 481 0.98 21.77 5.33
N LEU A 482 0.35 22.95 5.30
CA LEU A 482 -1.04 23.15 5.71
C LEU A 482 -1.98 22.91 4.53
N VAL A 483 -2.99 22.08 4.73
CA VAL A 483 -4.06 21.84 3.76
C VAL A 483 -5.42 22.12 4.39
N SER A 484 -6.37 22.64 3.60
CA SER A 484 -7.73 22.90 4.08
C SER A 484 -8.50 21.60 4.25
N GLY A 485 -9.32 21.51 5.28
CA GLY A 485 -10.13 20.33 5.56
C GLY A 485 -9.29 19.15 6.01
N ASP A 486 -9.49 18.02 5.35
CA ASP A 486 -8.79 16.75 5.57
C ASP A 486 -7.71 16.50 4.51
N THR A 487 -6.62 15.86 4.90
CA THR A 487 -5.49 15.54 4.00
C THR A 487 -5.86 14.54 2.90
N GLY A 488 -6.83 13.66 3.12
CA GLY A 488 -7.25 12.60 2.20
C GLY A 488 -8.35 12.99 1.23
N ILE A 489 -8.91 14.23 1.30
CA ILE A 489 -10.05 14.65 0.48
C ILE A 489 -9.68 15.84 -0.40
N TYR A 490 -9.36 15.60 -1.68
CA TYR A 490 -9.11 16.63 -2.71
C TYR A 490 -8.15 17.74 -2.27
N SER A 491 -7.06 17.39 -1.62
CA SER A 491 -6.08 18.33 -1.07
C SER A 491 -4.76 18.36 -1.85
N LEU A 492 -3.89 19.31 -1.52
CA LEU A 492 -2.49 19.36 -2.01
C LEU A 492 -1.73 18.07 -1.68
N ALA A 493 -2.14 17.32 -0.66
CA ALA A 493 -1.57 16.04 -0.28
C ALA A 493 -1.54 15.04 -1.45
N ASP A 494 -2.59 14.99 -2.28
CA ASP A 494 -2.66 14.14 -3.47
C ASP A 494 -1.55 14.44 -4.49
N TYR A 495 -1.18 15.71 -4.64
CA TYR A 495 -0.06 16.12 -5.49
C TYR A 495 1.29 15.74 -4.87
N LEU A 496 1.47 15.94 -3.56
CA LEU A 496 2.70 15.60 -2.87
C LEU A 496 2.99 14.10 -2.92
N VAL A 497 1.96 13.26 -2.69
CA VAL A 497 2.07 11.79 -2.80
C VAL A 497 2.56 11.33 -4.17
N LYS A 498 2.19 12.02 -5.24
CA LYS A 498 2.59 11.67 -6.62
C LYS A 498 4.03 12.08 -6.97
N HIS A 499 4.59 13.08 -6.26
CA HIS A 499 5.85 13.72 -6.65
C HIS A 499 6.95 13.64 -5.58
N MET A 500 6.64 13.14 -4.39
CA MET A 500 7.59 12.94 -3.30
C MET A 500 7.58 11.47 -2.85
N ASP A 501 8.67 11.03 -2.26
CA ASP A 501 8.72 9.72 -1.64
C ASP A 501 7.73 9.65 -0.47
N HIS A 502 6.89 8.64 -0.46
CA HIS A 502 5.91 8.41 0.61
C HIS A 502 6.56 8.32 2.00
N GLU A 503 7.81 7.90 2.08
CA GLU A 503 8.54 7.74 3.34
C GLU A 503 8.91 9.07 3.98
N VAL A 504 8.94 10.15 3.21
CA VAL A 504 9.25 11.49 3.72
C VAL A 504 7.99 12.30 4.08
N LEU A 505 6.80 11.74 3.85
CA LEU A 505 5.53 12.38 4.12
C LEU A 505 4.84 11.75 5.33
N GLU A 506 4.43 12.57 6.29
CA GLU A 506 3.58 12.19 7.42
C GLU A 506 2.27 12.97 7.32
N PHE A 507 1.13 12.26 7.29
CA PHE A 507 -0.19 12.88 7.16
C PHE A 507 -0.90 12.97 8.51
N ILE A 508 -1.30 14.19 8.90
CA ILE A 508 -2.14 14.44 10.07
C ILE A 508 -3.53 14.82 9.57
N PRO A 509 -4.55 13.97 9.79
CA PRO A 509 -5.89 14.20 9.26
C PRO A 509 -6.54 15.43 9.90
N GLY A 510 -7.46 16.05 9.15
CA GLY A 510 -8.30 17.14 9.61
C GLY A 510 -9.78 16.82 9.44
N ILE A 511 -10.65 17.71 9.90
CA ILE A 511 -12.09 17.60 9.68
C ILE A 511 -12.43 18.34 8.39
N SER A 512 -13.07 17.65 7.42
CA SER A 512 -13.48 18.29 6.17
C SER A 512 -14.80 19.06 6.31
N SER A 513 -15.00 20.06 5.47
CA SER A 513 -16.30 20.76 5.37
C SER A 513 -17.44 19.81 5.01
N LEU A 514 -17.16 18.70 4.33
CA LEU A 514 -18.12 17.64 4.05
C LEU A 514 -18.63 17.01 5.35
N GLN A 515 -17.74 16.64 6.26
CA GLN A 515 -18.11 16.04 7.56
C GLN A 515 -18.96 17.02 8.37
N VAL A 516 -18.61 18.32 8.35
CA VAL A 516 -19.43 19.37 9.00
C VAL A 516 -20.80 19.46 8.34
N MET A 517 -20.87 19.45 7.01
CA MET A 517 -22.14 19.46 6.27
C MET A 517 -23.06 18.34 6.70
N PHE A 518 -22.56 17.09 6.72
CA PHE A 518 -23.36 15.93 7.09
C PHE A 518 -23.77 15.94 8.58
N ALA A 519 -22.92 16.48 9.46
CA ALA A 519 -23.30 16.71 10.86
C ALA A 519 -24.46 17.72 10.99
N ARG A 520 -24.45 18.81 10.19
CA ARG A 520 -25.54 19.78 10.14
C ARG A 520 -26.84 19.19 9.58
N LEU A 521 -26.71 18.33 8.56
CA LEU A 521 -27.85 17.59 7.99
C LEU A 521 -28.39 16.50 8.92
N LYS A 522 -27.66 16.13 9.98
CA LYS A 522 -27.95 14.98 10.88
C LYS A 522 -28.15 13.68 10.10
N ARG A 523 -27.31 13.45 9.08
CA ARG A 523 -27.33 12.27 8.22
C ARG A 523 -25.98 11.59 8.19
N PRO A 524 -25.92 10.27 8.12
CA PRO A 524 -24.70 9.55 7.80
C PRO A 524 -24.29 9.80 6.35
N TRP A 525 -22.98 9.76 6.06
CA TRP A 525 -22.40 10.01 4.74
C TRP A 525 -21.77 8.77 4.08
N GLN A 526 -21.98 7.58 4.68
CA GLN A 526 -21.43 6.33 4.16
C GLN A 526 -21.96 5.97 2.76
N GLU A 527 -23.20 6.35 2.46
CA GLU A 527 -23.86 6.07 1.17
C GLU A 527 -23.73 7.25 0.19
N ALA A 528 -23.08 8.32 0.59
CA ALA A 528 -22.93 9.49 -0.24
C ALA A 528 -21.80 9.29 -1.27
N GLN A 529 -22.10 9.55 -2.53
CA GLN A 529 -21.07 9.75 -3.54
C GLN A 529 -20.43 11.12 -3.34
N ILE A 530 -19.10 11.17 -3.20
CA ILE A 530 -18.36 12.41 -2.95
C ILE A 530 -17.59 12.80 -4.19
N LEU A 531 -17.82 14.00 -4.71
CA LEU A 531 -17.17 14.52 -5.91
C LEU A 531 -16.67 15.94 -5.67
N SER A 532 -15.61 16.34 -6.39
CA SER A 532 -15.10 17.71 -6.38
C SER A 532 -15.27 18.35 -7.75
N MET A 533 -16.01 19.43 -7.79
CA MET A 533 -16.19 20.29 -8.96
C MET A 533 -15.23 21.49 -8.94
N HIS A 534 -14.39 21.60 -7.91
CA HIS A 534 -13.45 22.71 -7.78
C HIS A 534 -12.31 22.58 -8.80
N GLY A 535 -12.35 23.39 -9.85
CA GLY A 535 -11.35 23.37 -10.94
C GLY A 535 -11.34 22.10 -11.78
N ARG A 536 -12.38 21.26 -11.71
CA ARG A 536 -12.52 20.00 -12.45
C ARG A 536 -13.88 19.96 -13.15
N SER A 537 -13.95 19.24 -14.28
CA SER A 537 -15.21 18.87 -14.94
C SER A 537 -15.38 17.35 -14.83
N HIS A 538 -16.62 16.92 -14.63
CA HIS A 538 -16.96 15.50 -14.66
C HIS A 538 -17.87 15.20 -15.86
N GLU A 539 -17.33 14.57 -16.89
CA GLU A 539 -18.14 13.97 -17.92
C GLU A 539 -19.04 12.89 -17.29
N GLY A 540 -20.35 13.00 -17.53
CA GLY A 540 -21.31 12.06 -16.96
C GLY A 540 -21.75 12.36 -15.52
N LEU A 541 -21.54 13.58 -14.99
CA LEU A 541 -22.00 13.99 -13.66
C LEU A 541 -23.47 13.63 -13.40
N ALA A 542 -24.34 13.84 -14.37
CA ALA A 542 -25.76 13.50 -14.28
C ALA A 542 -26.00 11.99 -14.03
N ARG A 543 -25.25 11.12 -14.70
CA ARG A 543 -25.33 9.67 -14.49
C ARG A 543 -24.82 9.25 -13.11
N LEU A 544 -23.74 9.87 -12.67
CA LEU A 544 -23.19 9.61 -11.34
C LEU A 544 -24.20 9.99 -10.26
N ILE A 545 -24.86 11.13 -10.36
CA ILE A 545 -25.90 11.55 -9.41
C ILE A 545 -27.08 10.57 -9.45
N GLN A 546 -27.52 10.12 -10.63
CA GLN A 546 -28.60 9.14 -10.75
C GLN A 546 -28.26 7.76 -10.14
N SER A 547 -27.00 7.40 -10.07
CA SER A 547 -26.54 6.10 -9.58
C SER A 547 -26.44 6.00 -8.04
N ALA A 548 -26.53 7.12 -7.33
CA ALA A 548 -26.40 7.19 -5.88
C ALA A 548 -27.61 7.86 -5.22
N PRO A 549 -28.08 7.40 -4.05
CA PRO A 549 -29.18 8.02 -3.33
C PRO A 549 -28.82 9.43 -2.85
N LEU A 550 -27.54 9.72 -2.71
CA LEU A 550 -27.03 10.97 -2.16
C LEU A 550 -25.69 11.31 -2.81
N THR A 551 -25.55 12.53 -3.31
CA THR A 551 -24.30 13.03 -3.89
C THR A 551 -23.87 14.33 -3.21
N ALA A 552 -22.64 14.37 -2.72
CA ALA A 552 -22.05 15.56 -2.11
C ALA A 552 -20.94 16.11 -3.01
N LEU A 553 -21.02 17.41 -3.29
CA LEU A 553 -20.13 18.12 -4.20
C LEU A 553 -19.38 19.23 -3.46
N PHE A 554 -18.04 19.23 -3.58
CA PHE A 554 -17.25 20.43 -3.33
C PHE A 554 -17.37 21.34 -4.54
N THR A 555 -17.92 22.54 -4.37
CA THR A 555 -18.18 23.48 -5.46
C THR A 555 -17.14 24.61 -5.50
N GLY A 556 -16.99 25.23 -6.64
CA GLY A 556 -16.07 26.37 -6.85
C GLY A 556 -16.04 26.78 -8.31
N ALA A 557 -15.61 28.02 -8.58
CA ALA A 557 -15.57 28.53 -9.95
C ALA A 557 -14.78 27.61 -10.91
N PRO A 558 -15.28 27.38 -12.13
CA PRO A 558 -16.52 27.92 -12.72
C PRO A 558 -17.81 27.15 -12.33
N TRP A 559 -17.70 26.03 -11.61
CA TRP A 559 -18.81 25.15 -11.24
C TRP A 559 -19.41 25.56 -9.89
N THR A 560 -20.09 26.68 -9.88
CA THR A 560 -20.87 27.13 -8.72
C THR A 560 -22.20 26.35 -8.61
N PRO A 561 -22.84 26.28 -7.44
CA PRO A 561 -24.11 25.58 -7.27
C PRO A 561 -25.19 25.94 -8.31
N PRO A 562 -25.43 27.21 -8.67
CA PRO A 562 -26.40 27.57 -9.74
C PRO A 562 -25.99 27.00 -11.10
N VAL A 563 -24.71 27.06 -11.47
CA VAL A 563 -24.20 26.52 -12.74
C VAL A 563 -24.35 24.99 -12.78
N ILE A 564 -24.08 24.30 -11.67
CA ILE A 564 -24.30 22.86 -11.55
C ILE A 564 -25.78 22.54 -11.72
N ALA A 565 -26.68 23.27 -11.07
CA ALA A 565 -28.12 23.07 -11.17
C ALA A 565 -28.62 23.25 -12.62
N GLN A 566 -28.18 24.31 -13.31
CA GLN A 566 -28.49 24.56 -14.74
C GLN A 566 -28.00 23.39 -15.60
N TYR A 567 -26.78 22.95 -15.40
CA TYR A 567 -26.20 21.83 -16.15
C TYR A 567 -26.99 20.53 -15.94
N LEU A 568 -27.34 20.18 -14.69
CA LEU A 568 -28.07 18.95 -14.37
C LEU A 568 -29.49 18.94 -14.97
N LEU A 569 -30.19 20.05 -14.89
CA LEU A 569 -31.53 20.21 -15.51
C LEU A 569 -31.44 20.11 -17.04
N ALA A 570 -30.41 20.70 -17.65
CA ALA A 570 -30.16 20.60 -19.10
C ALA A 570 -29.81 19.15 -19.55
N GLN A 571 -29.25 18.32 -18.65
CA GLN A 571 -29.03 16.90 -18.88
C GLN A 571 -30.25 16.01 -18.62
N GLY A 572 -31.41 16.62 -18.30
CA GLY A 572 -32.68 15.91 -18.12
C GLY A 572 -32.90 15.30 -16.74
N LEU A 573 -32.17 15.71 -15.72
CA LEU A 573 -32.48 15.32 -14.35
C LEU A 573 -33.81 15.95 -13.89
N PRO A 574 -34.60 15.25 -13.05
CA PRO A 574 -35.77 15.84 -12.41
C PRO A 574 -35.38 16.97 -11.45
N ASP A 575 -36.36 17.74 -11.00
CA ASP A 575 -36.15 18.81 -10.03
C ASP A 575 -35.88 18.22 -8.62
N LEU A 576 -34.61 17.83 -8.39
CA LEU A 576 -34.15 17.20 -7.15
C LEU A 576 -34.00 18.24 -6.03
N GLN A 577 -34.20 17.79 -4.79
CA GLN A 577 -33.91 18.59 -3.61
C GLN A 577 -32.41 18.69 -3.36
N VAL A 578 -31.94 19.85 -2.93
CA VAL A 578 -30.55 20.11 -2.60
C VAL A 578 -30.42 20.83 -1.26
N ALA A 579 -29.33 20.55 -0.57
CA ALA A 579 -28.90 21.32 0.58
C ALA A 579 -27.54 21.96 0.28
N LEU A 580 -27.39 23.24 0.59
CA LEU A 580 -26.18 24.01 0.41
C LEU A 580 -25.63 24.42 1.78
N GLY A 581 -24.40 24.05 2.08
CA GLY A 581 -23.67 24.51 3.25
C GLY A 581 -22.65 25.55 2.82
N LYS A 582 -22.93 26.83 3.04
CA LYS A 582 -22.07 27.95 2.74
C LYS A 582 -21.27 28.35 3.96
N ASP A 583 -19.98 28.60 3.80
CA ASP A 583 -19.06 29.04 4.85
C ASP A 583 -19.14 28.19 6.13
N LEU A 584 -19.20 26.87 5.95
CA LEU A 584 -19.36 25.90 7.04
C LEU A 584 -18.25 26.07 8.08
N SER A 585 -18.62 26.08 9.35
CA SER A 585 -17.81 26.35 10.53
C SER A 585 -17.43 27.80 10.80
N TYR A 586 -17.62 28.72 9.85
CA TYR A 586 -17.42 30.15 10.08
C TYR A 586 -18.64 30.79 10.77
N PRO A 587 -18.49 31.98 11.38
CA PRO A 587 -19.62 32.71 12.00
C PRO A 587 -20.77 33.00 11.02
N GLU A 588 -20.45 33.12 9.73
CA GLU A 588 -21.39 33.38 8.64
C GLU A 588 -22.03 32.10 8.08
N GLU A 589 -21.80 30.95 8.70
CA GLU A 589 -22.35 29.65 8.26
C GLU A 589 -23.84 29.74 7.93
N LYS A 590 -24.20 29.29 6.74
CA LYS A 590 -25.60 29.16 6.29
C LYS A 590 -25.88 27.80 5.73
N LEU A 591 -27.02 27.24 6.11
CA LEU A 591 -27.58 26.03 5.53
C LEU A 591 -28.85 26.38 4.77
N VAL A 592 -28.86 26.14 3.46
CA VAL A 592 -29.99 26.47 2.57
C VAL A 592 -30.51 25.17 1.96
N TYR A 593 -31.85 25.02 1.97
CA TYR A 593 -32.53 23.94 1.27
C TYR A 593 -33.37 24.53 0.13
N CYS A 594 -33.20 23.98 -1.07
CA CYS A 594 -33.93 24.39 -2.25
C CYS A 594 -34.06 23.25 -3.25
N SER A 595 -34.71 23.46 -4.38
CA SER A 595 -34.70 22.55 -5.51
C SER A 595 -33.67 22.95 -6.56
N LEU A 596 -33.27 22.04 -7.46
CA LEU A 596 -32.42 22.37 -8.60
C LEU A 596 -33.00 23.50 -9.46
N GLN A 597 -34.33 23.48 -9.66
CA GLN A 597 -35.03 24.53 -10.45
C GLN A 597 -34.89 25.90 -9.78
N ALA A 598 -35.12 26.00 -8.49
CA ALA A 598 -34.98 27.23 -7.72
C ALA A 598 -33.53 27.74 -7.74
N LEU A 599 -32.58 26.82 -7.52
CA LEU A 599 -31.15 27.11 -7.47
C LEU A 599 -30.61 27.59 -8.83
N SER A 600 -31.13 27.05 -9.94
CA SER A 600 -30.67 27.39 -11.30
C SER A 600 -30.85 28.88 -11.67
N SER A 601 -31.74 29.55 -10.99
CA SER A 601 -32.05 30.98 -11.19
C SER A 601 -31.45 31.89 -10.12
N ASP A 602 -30.73 31.31 -9.16
CA ASP A 602 -30.15 32.04 -8.04
C ASP A 602 -28.88 32.80 -8.47
N THR A 603 -28.69 33.98 -7.92
CA THR A 603 -27.55 34.86 -8.21
C THR A 603 -26.66 35.13 -7.01
N ASP A 604 -26.87 34.40 -5.89
CA ASP A 604 -26.07 34.57 -4.68
C ASP A 604 -24.61 34.08 -4.89
N ASP A 605 -23.71 34.64 -4.10
CA ASP A 605 -22.32 34.21 -4.09
C ASP A 605 -22.18 32.88 -3.28
N TYR A 606 -21.83 31.83 -3.98
CA TYR A 606 -21.67 30.48 -3.44
C TYR A 606 -20.20 30.08 -3.32
N MET A 607 -19.30 30.99 -3.01
CA MET A 607 -17.93 30.66 -2.64
C MET A 607 -17.91 29.78 -1.38
N ASN A 608 -16.94 28.85 -1.27
CA ASN A 608 -16.78 27.95 -0.12
C ASN A 608 -18.03 27.10 0.21
N THR A 609 -18.74 26.60 -0.79
CA THR A 609 -19.99 25.86 -0.58
C THR A 609 -19.81 24.37 -0.79
N VAL A 610 -20.44 23.57 0.08
CA VAL A 610 -20.68 22.14 -0.11
C VAL A 610 -22.15 21.97 -0.51
N MET A 611 -22.39 21.34 -1.66
CA MET A 611 -23.71 21.05 -2.19
C MET A 611 -24.03 19.56 -2.01
N VAL A 612 -25.17 19.24 -1.44
CA VAL A 612 -25.66 17.86 -1.29
C VAL A 612 -26.96 17.71 -2.06
N ILE A 613 -27.00 16.74 -2.98
CA ILE A 613 -28.15 16.46 -3.84
C ILE A 613 -28.79 15.17 -3.37
N PHE A 614 -30.10 15.19 -3.16
CA PHE A 614 -30.92 14.07 -2.72
C PHE A 614 -31.62 13.45 -3.92
N ASN A 615 -31.32 12.20 -4.23
CA ASN A 615 -31.87 11.46 -5.37
C ASN A 615 -32.90 10.39 -4.94
N ALA A 616 -33.45 10.49 -3.72
CA ALA A 616 -34.46 9.56 -3.19
C ALA A 616 -35.75 10.28 -2.80
#